data_78f2b879981c74cebd0c3a36528efe3d
#
_entry.id   78f2b879981c74cebd0c3a36528efe3d
#
_cell.length_a   1.000
_cell.length_b   1.000
_cell.length_c   1.000
_cell.angle_alpha   90.00
_cell.angle_beta   90.00
_cell.angle_gamma   90.00
#
_symmetry.space_group_name_H-M   'P 1'
#
loop_
_entity.id
_entity.type
_entity.pdbx_description
1 polymer ?
#
loop_
_entity_poly.entity_id
_entity_poly.type
_entity_poly.pdbx_seq_one_letter_code
_entity_poly.pdbx_strand_id
1 'polypeptide(L)'
;MKIKWIRHKNGYVYTSDITQAVSSVSWSGSVSQAARTAEIAVINAPNDKNVKNLKLNIGAGQVIKLYEGGDLIFFGEVQSARKTSETGTVTYTCYDLLNHLLKSTGVYNFSDTTAERITKKVCADLEIKTGSIAATKATIKKMIIDGDTFYDIIMKAYTKAAKQTGKKYICRMDGSKLSVEVKGKKVKNFVLAEEYNITNAEYEETIENMVNVVKIYDEKGAQVGEVKKDKWVEKYGIYQQIYKKEKGINEQAAAKSMLQGVEKRVTVEGINGDLKCIAGNGVEVYDKATGLNGLFWIDSDTHTWENGTHIMSLELNFKNIMDSKEYEENEE
;
A
#
# COMPACT_ATOMS: atom_id res chain seq x y z
N MET A 1 -15.74 -8.55 14.61
CA MET A 1 -14.25 -8.49 14.73
C MET A 1 -13.82 -9.28 15.97
N LYS A 2 -12.77 -10.11 15.84
CA LYS A 2 -12.11 -10.80 16.98
C LYS A 2 -10.62 -10.49 16.96
N ILE A 3 -10.05 -10.20 18.13
CA ILE A 3 -8.67 -9.72 18.24
C ILE A 3 -7.89 -10.64 19.18
N LYS A 4 -6.79 -11.19 18.67
CA LYS A 4 -5.90 -12.06 19.45
C LYS A 4 -4.55 -11.42 19.58
N TRP A 5 -4.01 -11.41 20.78
CA TRP A 5 -2.67 -11.02 21.15
C TRP A 5 -1.82 -12.24 21.44
N ILE A 6 -0.65 -12.32 20.79
CA ILE A 6 0.30 -13.41 20.94
C ILE A 6 1.60 -12.86 21.52
N ARG A 7 2.11 -13.52 22.53
CA ARG A 7 3.40 -13.21 23.17
C ARG A 7 4.22 -14.47 23.38
N HIS A 8 5.51 -14.33 23.27
CA HIS A 8 6.49 -15.35 23.61
C HIS A 8 7.02 -15.05 25.00
N LYS A 9 7.03 -16.03 25.90
CA LYS A 9 7.60 -15.91 27.25
C LYS A 9 8.16 -17.26 27.68
N ASN A 10 9.43 -17.29 28.09
CA ASN A 10 10.12 -18.48 28.57
C ASN A 10 10.01 -19.68 27.61
N GLY A 11 10.12 -19.48 26.31
CA GLY A 11 10.01 -20.53 25.28
C GLY A 11 8.58 -20.96 24.95
N TYR A 12 7.58 -20.43 25.62
CA TYR A 12 6.16 -20.73 25.36
C TYR A 12 5.47 -19.61 24.58
N VAL A 13 4.49 -20.01 23.78
CA VAL A 13 3.61 -19.11 23.01
C VAL A 13 2.27 -18.99 23.75
N TYR A 14 1.94 -17.78 24.18
CA TYR A 14 0.66 -17.49 24.82
C TYR A 14 -0.23 -16.71 23.87
N THR A 15 -1.49 -17.13 23.74
CA THR A 15 -2.50 -16.43 22.94
C THR A 15 -3.62 -15.97 23.87
N SER A 16 -3.93 -14.69 23.84
CA SER A 16 -5.02 -14.09 24.62
C SER A 16 -6.03 -13.46 23.65
N ASP A 17 -7.32 -13.66 23.91
CA ASP A 17 -8.38 -12.89 23.28
C ASP A 17 -8.52 -11.55 24.02
N ILE A 18 -8.31 -10.46 23.31
CA ILE A 18 -8.36 -9.10 23.88
C ILE A 18 -9.53 -8.28 23.32
N THR A 19 -10.44 -8.91 22.59
CA THR A 19 -11.55 -8.26 21.89
C THR A 19 -12.33 -7.30 22.79
N GLN A 20 -12.64 -7.74 24.02
CA GLN A 20 -13.43 -6.92 24.97
C GLN A 20 -12.68 -5.71 25.53
N ALA A 21 -11.37 -5.66 25.36
CA ALA A 21 -10.53 -4.56 25.83
C ALA A 21 -10.26 -3.50 24.73
N VAL A 22 -10.68 -3.76 23.51
CA VAL A 22 -10.45 -2.89 22.36
C VAL A 22 -11.68 -2.02 22.12
N SER A 23 -11.47 -0.69 22.07
CA SER A 23 -12.51 0.28 21.77
C SER A 23 -12.69 0.54 20.28
N SER A 24 -11.59 0.53 19.55
CA SER A 24 -11.62 0.69 18.09
C SER A 24 -10.46 -0.02 17.41
N VAL A 25 -10.67 -0.39 16.15
CA VAL A 25 -9.65 -0.95 15.25
C VAL A 25 -9.71 -0.21 13.94
N SER A 26 -8.56 0.26 13.45
CA SER A 26 -8.39 0.72 12.07
C SER A 26 -7.43 -0.22 11.35
N TRP A 27 -7.80 -0.70 10.18
CA TRP A 27 -6.99 -1.55 9.32
C TRP A 27 -6.91 -0.93 7.94
N SER A 28 -5.69 -0.59 7.50
CA SER A 28 -5.47 0.19 6.30
C SER A 28 -4.34 -0.35 5.43
N GLY A 29 -4.37 0.01 4.17
CA GLY A 29 -3.32 -0.28 3.21
C GLY A 29 -3.38 0.65 2.01
N SER A 30 -2.27 0.72 1.27
CA SER A 30 -2.16 1.54 0.08
C SER A 30 -1.27 0.85 -0.95
N VAL A 31 -1.46 1.16 -2.23
CA VAL A 31 -0.58 0.67 -3.31
C VAL A 31 0.83 1.27 -3.23
N SER A 32 0.98 2.42 -2.57
CA SER A 32 2.28 3.09 -2.36
C SER A 32 2.94 2.71 -1.02
N GLN A 33 2.18 2.17 -0.08
CA GLN A 33 2.67 1.67 1.21
C GLN A 33 2.44 0.16 1.29
N ALA A 34 3.44 -0.61 0.95
CA ALA A 34 3.29 -2.04 0.75
C ALA A 34 2.83 -2.80 2.02
N ALA A 35 3.37 -2.46 3.21
CA ALA A 35 2.93 -3.08 4.47
C ALA A 35 1.62 -2.47 4.95
N ARG A 36 0.62 -3.32 5.20
CA ARG A 36 -0.64 -2.89 5.79
C ARG A 36 -0.47 -2.58 7.26
N THR A 37 -1.22 -1.60 7.73
CA THR A 37 -1.20 -1.13 9.12
C THR A 37 -2.48 -1.55 9.83
N ALA A 38 -2.37 -1.94 11.10
CA ALA A 38 -3.50 -2.00 12.01
C ALA A 38 -3.23 -1.12 13.22
N GLU A 39 -4.14 -0.20 13.52
CA GLU A 39 -4.14 0.58 14.75
C GLU A 39 -5.23 0.06 15.67
N ILE A 40 -4.88 -0.23 16.92
CA ILE A 40 -5.78 -0.82 17.91
C ILE A 40 -5.77 0.04 19.16
N ALA A 41 -6.94 0.63 19.49
CA ALA A 41 -7.12 1.37 20.72
C ALA A 41 -7.58 0.42 21.83
N VAL A 42 -6.72 0.21 22.82
CA VAL A 42 -6.99 -0.69 23.97
C VAL A 42 -7.27 0.16 25.18
N ILE A 43 -8.31 -0.19 25.93
CA ILE A 43 -8.72 0.49 27.17
C ILE A 43 -7.58 0.41 28.19
N ASN A 44 -7.17 1.57 28.71
CA ASN A 44 -6.15 1.70 29.74
C ASN A 44 -6.61 2.77 30.77
N ALA A 45 -7.44 2.36 31.68
CA ALA A 45 -7.96 3.21 32.74
C ALA A 45 -7.50 2.71 34.11
N PRO A 46 -6.22 2.94 34.50
CA PRO A 46 -5.64 2.37 35.71
C PRO A 46 -6.31 2.88 37.00
N ASN A 47 -6.99 4.00 36.95
CA ASN A 47 -7.71 4.60 38.07
C ASN A 47 -9.19 4.16 38.17
N ASP A 48 -9.71 3.51 37.12
CA ASP A 48 -11.08 2.99 37.13
C ASP A 48 -11.13 1.63 37.81
N LYS A 49 -11.94 1.54 38.88
CA LYS A 49 -12.11 0.31 39.66
C LYS A 49 -12.71 -0.84 38.83
N ASN A 50 -13.51 -0.52 37.82
CA ASN A 50 -14.14 -1.51 36.94
C ASN A 50 -13.18 -2.11 35.92
N VAL A 51 -12.11 -1.39 35.57
CA VAL A 51 -11.09 -1.78 34.57
C VAL A 51 -9.79 -2.24 35.22
N LYS A 52 -9.69 -2.13 36.56
CA LYS A 52 -8.45 -2.35 37.33
C LYS A 52 -7.78 -3.72 37.12
N ASN A 53 -8.53 -4.73 36.70
CA ASN A 53 -8.03 -6.09 36.45
C ASN A 53 -7.53 -6.31 35.02
N LEU A 54 -7.73 -5.34 34.11
CA LEU A 54 -7.30 -5.45 32.73
C LEU A 54 -5.84 -4.99 32.58
N LYS A 55 -4.91 -5.84 33.03
CA LYS A 55 -3.45 -5.58 32.91
C LYS A 55 -2.96 -6.16 31.58
N LEU A 56 -3.21 -5.47 30.48
CA LEU A 56 -2.63 -5.80 29.19
C LEU A 56 -1.29 -5.08 29.03
N ASN A 57 -0.22 -5.83 29.05
CA ASN A 57 1.14 -5.31 28.82
C ASN A 57 1.62 -5.75 27.43
N ILE A 58 0.99 -5.18 26.41
CA ILE A 58 1.33 -5.42 25.01
C ILE A 58 2.59 -4.61 24.69
N GLY A 59 3.64 -5.27 24.22
CA GLY A 59 4.94 -4.67 23.91
C GLY A 59 5.30 -4.74 22.44
N ALA A 60 6.28 -3.94 22.01
CA ALA A 60 6.85 -4.00 20.67
C ALA A 60 7.33 -5.42 20.32
N GLY A 61 7.20 -5.80 19.06
CA GLY A 61 7.54 -7.13 18.55
C GLY A 61 6.52 -8.23 18.87
N GLN A 62 5.50 -7.96 19.70
CA GLN A 62 4.44 -8.93 19.96
C GLN A 62 3.41 -8.92 18.82
N VAL A 63 2.76 -10.06 18.63
CA VAL A 63 1.90 -10.25 17.45
C VAL A 63 0.44 -9.97 17.78
N ILE A 64 -0.21 -9.25 16.86
CA ILE A 64 -1.66 -9.05 16.84
C ILE A 64 -2.24 -9.76 15.62
N LYS A 65 -3.37 -10.43 15.84
CA LYS A 65 -4.19 -11.04 14.77
C LYS A 65 -5.59 -10.48 14.82
N LEU A 66 -6.08 -10.03 13.65
CA LEU A 66 -7.46 -9.61 13.47
C LEU A 66 -8.22 -10.68 12.68
N TYR A 67 -9.40 -11.01 13.16
CA TYR A 67 -10.31 -11.95 12.50
C TYR A 67 -11.66 -11.30 12.28
N GLU A 68 -12.22 -11.46 11.10
CA GLU A 68 -13.58 -11.05 10.78
C GLU A 68 -14.32 -12.19 10.09
N GLY A 69 -15.55 -12.48 10.52
CA GLY A 69 -16.31 -13.61 10.00
C GLY A 69 -15.65 -14.99 10.19
N GLY A 70 -14.62 -15.09 11.04
CA GLY A 70 -13.79 -16.28 11.24
C GLY A 70 -12.49 -16.29 10.43
N ASP A 71 -12.37 -15.46 9.40
CA ASP A 71 -11.18 -15.35 8.56
C ASP A 71 -10.11 -14.47 9.21
N LEU A 72 -8.83 -14.86 9.07
CA LEU A 72 -7.68 -14.07 9.49
C LEU A 72 -7.44 -12.98 8.46
N ILE A 73 -7.79 -11.74 8.77
CA ILE A 73 -7.62 -10.58 7.85
C ILE A 73 -6.31 -9.84 8.06
N PHE A 74 -5.70 -9.95 9.24
CA PHE A 74 -4.42 -9.31 9.56
C PHE A 74 -3.61 -10.15 10.53
N PHE A 75 -2.32 -10.25 10.23
CA PHE A 75 -1.28 -10.80 11.09
C PHE A 75 -0.12 -9.82 11.07
N GLY A 76 0.16 -9.17 12.18
CA GLY A 76 1.22 -8.16 12.24
C GLY A 76 1.83 -8.03 13.62
N GLU A 77 2.92 -7.28 13.67
CA GLU A 77 3.72 -7.03 14.85
C GLU A 77 3.53 -5.61 15.34
N VAL A 78 3.44 -5.46 16.64
CA VAL A 78 3.39 -4.16 17.31
C VAL A 78 4.70 -3.42 17.09
N GLN A 79 4.64 -2.30 16.40
CA GLN A 79 5.78 -1.42 16.15
C GLN A 79 5.89 -0.31 17.18
N SER A 80 4.74 0.24 17.60
CA SER A 80 4.68 1.29 18.60
C SER A 80 3.46 1.19 19.51
N ALA A 81 3.59 1.77 20.69
CA ALA A 81 2.53 1.93 21.67
C ALA A 81 2.51 3.38 22.15
N ARG A 82 1.41 4.10 21.89
CA ARG A 82 1.20 5.48 22.31
C ARG A 82 0.19 5.54 23.43
N LYS A 83 0.61 6.09 24.57
CA LYS A 83 -0.24 6.36 25.74
C LYS A 83 -0.47 7.85 25.86
N THR A 84 -1.72 8.25 26.08
CA THR A 84 -2.07 9.62 26.39
C THR A 84 -2.83 9.66 27.72
N SER A 85 -2.69 10.75 28.47
CA SER A 85 -3.43 10.93 29.73
C SER A 85 -4.91 11.28 29.49
N GLU A 86 -5.26 11.73 28.27
CA GLU A 86 -6.59 12.27 27.95
C GLU A 86 -7.60 11.18 27.57
N THR A 87 -7.18 10.14 26.85
CA THR A 87 -8.12 9.21 26.20
C THR A 87 -8.47 7.97 27.01
N GLY A 88 -7.74 7.68 28.08
CA GLY A 88 -7.91 6.41 28.83
C GLY A 88 -7.67 5.16 27.97
N THR A 89 -6.91 5.29 26.87
CA THR A 89 -6.55 4.22 25.96
C THR A 89 -5.06 4.20 25.67
N VAL A 90 -4.57 3.04 25.22
CA VAL A 90 -3.26 2.88 24.56
C VAL A 90 -3.51 2.51 23.13
N THR A 91 -2.99 3.29 22.19
CA THR A 91 -3.02 2.98 20.76
C THR A 91 -1.78 2.19 20.38
N TYR A 92 -1.97 1.00 19.85
CA TYR A 92 -0.92 0.15 19.30
C TYR A 92 -0.96 0.22 17.79
N THR A 93 0.18 0.62 17.17
CA THR A 93 0.35 0.57 15.72
C THR A 93 1.10 -0.71 15.36
N CYS A 94 0.48 -1.51 14.51
CA CYS A 94 1.01 -2.81 14.06
C CYS A 94 1.21 -2.77 12.54
N TYR A 95 2.31 -3.36 12.06
CA TYR A 95 2.53 -3.60 10.65
C TYR A 95 2.50 -5.09 10.35
N ASP A 96 2.01 -5.46 9.17
CA ASP A 96 2.10 -6.84 8.71
C ASP A 96 3.55 -7.25 8.39
N LEU A 97 3.76 -8.54 8.10
CA LEU A 97 5.11 -9.09 7.89
C LEU A 97 5.81 -8.52 6.64
N LEU A 98 5.11 -7.84 5.74
CA LEU A 98 5.72 -7.19 4.60
C LEU A 98 6.67 -6.06 5.04
N ASN A 99 6.49 -5.52 6.24
CA ASN A 99 7.42 -4.56 6.84
C ASN A 99 8.85 -5.11 6.97
N HIS A 100 9.04 -6.41 7.18
CA HIS A 100 10.37 -7.02 7.20
C HIS A 100 11.06 -6.92 5.84
N LEU A 101 10.30 -7.09 4.75
CA LEU A 101 10.84 -6.96 3.39
C LEU A 101 11.21 -5.51 3.04
N LEU A 102 10.49 -4.54 3.61
CA LEU A 102 10.76 -3.11 3.42
C LEU A 102 11.99 -2.62 4.21
N LYS A 103 12.34 -3.30 5.31
CA LYS A 103 13.42 -2.89 6.22
C LYS A 103 14.70 -3.70 6.05
N SER A 104 14.63 -4.82 5.38
CA SER A 104 15.77 -5.71 5.16
C SER A 104 16.25 -5.60 3.70
N THR A 105 17.57 -5.63 3.52
CA THR A 105 18.21 -5.49 2.20
C THR A 105 19.00 -6.74 1.85
N GLY A 106 19.26 -6.95 0.56
CA GLY A 106 20.01 -8.11 0.10
C GLY A 106 20.85 -7.83 -1.14
N VAL A 107 21.82 -8.72 -1.37
CA VAL A 107 22.68 -8.73 -2.56
C VAL A 107 22.43 -10.02 -3.31
N TYR A 108 22.08 -9.91 -4.60
CA TYR A 108 21.73 -11.07 -5.43
C TYR A 108 22.26 -10.93 -6.85
N ASN A 109 22.58 -12.06 -7.44
CA ASN A 109 22.85 -12.17 -8.87
C ASN A 109 21.91 -13.23 -9.45
N PHE A 110 20.87 -12.79 -10.12
CA PHE A 110 19.89 -13.65 -10.76
C PHE A 110 20.17 -13.75 -12.25
N SER A 111 20.11 -14.99 -12.80
CA SER A 111 20.22 -15.25 -14.22
C SER A 111 19.18 -16.30 -14.65
N ASP A 112 18.63 -16.13 -15.85
CA ASP A 112 17.68 -17.04 -16.51
C ASP A 112 16.58 -17.55 -15.58
N THR A 113 15.92 -16.61 -14.88
CA THR A 113 14.92 -16.88 -13.85
C THR A 113 13.60 -16.18 -14.14
N THR A 114 12.64 -16.28 -13.22
CA THR A 114 11.33 -15.63 -13.32
C THR A 114 11.03 -14.85 -12.02
N ALA A 115 10.12 -13.88 -12.09
CA ALA A 115 9.75 -13.07 -10.93
C ALA A 115 9.23 -13.92 -9.77
N GLU A 116 8.45 -14.96 -10.05
CA GLU A 116 7.93 -15.87 -9.03
C GLU A 116 9.03 -16.72 -8.35
N ARG A 117 10.10 -17.07 -9.06
CA ARG A 117 11.25 -17.79 -8.47
C ARG A 117 12.08 -16.85 -7.59
N ILE A 118 12.31 -15.61 -8.05
CA ILE A 118 12.99 -14.57 -7.26
C ILE A 118 12.22 -14.34 -5.97
N THR A 119 10.89 -14.15 -6.03
CA THR A 119 10.05 -13.95 -4.85
C THR A 119 10.17 -15.09 -3.85
N LYS A 120 10.09 -16.34 -4.30
CA LYS A 120 10.23 -17.50 -3.42
C LYS A 120 11.59 -17.57 -2.76
N LYS A 121 12.67 -17.24 -3.48
CA LYS A 121 14.05 -17.21 -2.94
C LYS A 121 14.17 -16.13 -1.85
N VAL A 122 13.73 -14.91 -2.15
CA VAL A 122 13.76 -13.77 -1.22
C VAL A 122 12.96 -14.07 0.05
N CYS A 123 11.74 -14.62 -0.09
CA CYS A 123 10.93 -15.01 1.06
C CYS A 123 11.56 -16.11 1.91
N ALA A 124 12.23 -17.08 1.27
CA ALA A 124 12.93 -18.15 1.99
C ALA A 124 14.08 -17.60 2.84
N ASP A 125 14.80 -16.59 2.35
CA ASP A 125 15.92 -15.97 3.09
C ASP A 125 15.47 -15.20 4.33
N LEU A 126 14.20 -14.75 4.37
CA LEU A 126 13.56 -14.11 5.53
C LEU A 126 12.64 -15.05 6.32
N GLU A 127 12.60 -16.33 6.00
CA GLU A 127 11.71 -17.33 6.61
C GLU A 127 10.21 -16.95 6.51
N ILE A 128 9.84 -16.12 5.51
CA ILE A 128 8.47 -15.71 5.26
C ILE A 128 7.79 -16.76 4.36
N LYS A 129 6.67 -17.28 4.82
CA LYS A 129 5.89 -18.24 4.04
C LYS A 129 5.23 -17.57 2.84
N THR A 130 5.27 -18.21 1.69
CA THR A 130 4.58 -17.77 0.48
C THR A 130 3.18 -18.35 0.39
N GLY A 131 2.24 -17.51 -0.04
CA GLY A 131 0.88 -17.87 -0.43
C GLY A 131 0.75 -18.04 -1.94
N SER A 132 -0.19 -17.33 -2.56
CA SER A 132 -0.37 -17.31 -4.01
C SER A 132 0.69 -16.42 -4.67
N ILE A 133 1.52 -17.01 -5.52
CA ILE A 133 2.56 -16.26 -6.27
C ILE A 133 2.24 -16.34 -7.77
N ALA A 134 1.87 -15.20 -8.35
CA ALA A 134 1.50 -15.12 -9.76
C ALA A 134 2.64 -15.54 -10.66
N ALA A 135 2.41 -16.58 -11.47
CA ALA A 135 3.32 -17.01 -12.50
C ALA A 135 3.30 -16.05 -13.69
N THR A 136 4.44 -15.50 -14.03
CA THR A 136 4.56 -14.49 -15.08
C THR A 136 4.81 -15.07 -16.45
N LYS A 137 5.46 -16.24 -16.52
CA LYS A 137 6.00 -16.87 -17.75
C LYS A 137 6.99 -15.95 -18.49
N ALA A 138 7.48 -14.90 -17.83
CA ALA A 138 8.44 -13.96 -18.37
C ALA A 138 9.83 -14.29 -17.82
N THR A 139 10.79 -14.49 -18.70
CA THR A 139 12.17 -14.78 -18.31
C THR A 139 12.94 -13.50 -18.04
N ILE A 140 13.61 -13.44 -16.89
CA ILE A 140 14.55 -12.40 -16.50
C ILE A 140 15.95 -12.96 -16.78
N LYS A 141 16.59 -12.46 -17.83
CA LYS A 141 17.91 -12.91 -18.29
C LYS A 141 19.00 -12.67 -17.24
N LYS A 142 19.09 -11.43 -16.76
CA LYS A 142 20.08 -11.01 -15.76
C LYS A 142 19.44 -9.94 -14.86
N MET A 143 19.67 -10.03 -13.55
CA MET A 143 19.29 -9.01 -12.59
C MET A 143 20.27 -9.05 -11.40
N ILE A 144 21.13 -8.05 -11.32
CA ILE A 144 22.13 -7.88 -10.26
C ILE A 144 21.57 -6.88 -9.26
N ILE A 145 21.54 -7.27 -8.01
CA ILE A 145 21.02 -6.47 -6.90
C ILE A 145 22.17 -6.21 -5.93
N ASP A 146 22.31 -4.95 -5.53
CA ASP A 146 23.34 -4.51 -4.59
C ASP A 146 22.72 -3.59 -3.52
N GLY A 147 22.19 -4.20 -2.48
CA GLY A 147 21.66 -3.48 -1.32
C GLY A 147 20.21 -3.00 -1.42
N ASP A 148 19.46 -3.41 -2.42
CA ASP A 148 18.01 -3.11 -2.50
C ASP A 148 17.22 -3.79 -1.36
N THR A 149 16.08 -3.18 -0.99
CA THR A 149 15.16 -3.85 -0.06
C THR A 149 14.58 -5.11 -0.70
N PHE A 150 14.27 -6.11 0.11
CA PHE A 150 13.68 -7.34 -0.41
C PHE A 150 12.34 -7.10 -1.13
N TYR A 151 11.57 -6.11 -0.69
CA TYR A 151 10.38 -5.66 -1.39
C TYR A 151 10.70 -5.11 -2.77
N ASP A 152 11.70 -4.21 -2.88
CA ASP A 152 12.09 -3.63 -4.17
C ASP A 152 12.62 -4.69 -5.12
N ILE A 153 13.37 -5.68 -4.61
CA ILE A 153 13.85 -6.82 -5.43
C ILE A 153 12.68 -7.57 -6.07
N ILE A 154 11.66 -7.88 -5.28
CA ILE A 154 10.44 -8.54 -5.77
C ILE A 154 9.74 -7.65 -6.81
N MET A 155 9.54 -6.38 -6.50
CA MET A 155 8.81 -5.47 -7.38
C MET A 155 9.59 -5.11 -8.64
N LYS A 156 10.92 -5.01 -8.61
CA LYS A 156 11.78 -4.90 -9.80
C LYS A 156 11.59 -6.09 -10.73
N ALA A 157 11.57 -7.32 -10.19
CA ALA A 157 11.34 -8.52 -10.97
C ALA A 157 9.95 -8.53 -11.63
N TYR A 158 8.91 -8.16 -10.87
CA TYR A 158 7.55 -8.07 -11.41
C TYR A 158 7.37 -6.88 -12.36
N THR A 159 8.10 -5.79 -12.22
CA THR A 159 8.12 -4.67 -13.18
C THR A 159 8.70 -5.11 -14.53
N LYS A 160 9.83 -5.86 -14.52
CA LYS A 160 10.36 -6.47 -15.77
C LYS A 160 9.34 -7.41 -16.41
N ALA A 161 8.67 -8.24 -15.63
CA ALA A 161 7.63 -9.15 -16.12
C ALA A 161 6.40 -8.37 -16.64
N ALA A 162 5.99 -7.29 -15.98
CA ALA A 162 4.88 -6.44 -16.39
C ALA A 162 5.12 -5.81 -17.78
N LYS A 163 6.34 -5.34 -18.05
CA LYS A 163 6.75 -4.80 -19.35
C LYS A 163 6.63 -5.86 -20.48
N GLN A 164 6.90 -7.13 -20.18
CA GLN A 164 6.81 -8.23 -21.15
C GLN A 164 5.36 -8.74 -21.34
N THR A 165 4.56 -8.76 -20.27
CA THR A 165 3.24 -9.40 -20.25
C THR A 165 2.06 -8.43 -20.39
N GLY A 166 2.29 -7.13 -20.18
CA GLY A 166 1.26 -6.10 -20.10
C GLY A 166 0.39 -6.19 -18.82
N LYS A 167 0.65 -7.16 -17.94
CA LYS A 167 -0.09 -7.34 -16.68
C LYS A 167 0.53 -6.48 -15.57
N LYS A 168 -0.28 -6.09 -14.60
CA LYS A 168 0.15 -5.38 -13.40
C LYS A 168 0.05 -6.31 -12.20
N TYR A 169 0.96 -6.15 -11.25
CA TYR A 169 1.06 -7.04 -10.09
C TYR A 169 1.06 -6.23 -8.80
N ILE A 170 0.62 -6.86 -7.72
CA ILE A 170 0.66 -6.32 -6.37
C ILE A 170 1.21 -7.36 -5.42
N CYS A 171 2.12 -6.94 -4.55
CA CYS A 171 2.66 -7.74 -3.47
C CYS A 171 1.96 -7.35 -2.17
N ARG A 172 1.41 -8.33 -1.43
CA ARG A 172 0.69 -8.11 -0.18
C ARG A 172 0.73 -9.34 0.72
N MET A 173 0.44 -9.15 2.00
CA MET A 173 0.22 -10.26 2.91
C MET A 173 -1.22 -10.80 2.77
N ASP A 174 -1.36 -12.11 2.77
CA ASP A 174 -2.62 -12.84 2.93
C ASP A 174 -2.52 -13.60 4.26
N GLY A 175 -3.10 -13.04 5.30
CA GLY A 175 -2.84 -13.45 6.68
C GLY A 175 -1.36 -13.38 7.02
N SER A 176 -0.70 -14.53 7.20
CA SER A 176 0.74 -14.63 7.52
C SER A 176 1.62 -15.06 6.33
N LYS A 177 1.07 -15.08 5.10
CA LYS A 177 1.76 -15.52 3.90
C LYS A 177 1.89 -14.38 2.92
N LEU A 178 3.08 -14.24 2.31
CA LEU A 178 3.28 -13.28 1.24
C LEU A 178 2.68 -13.80 -0.06
N SER A 179 1.86 -12.99 -0.69
CA SER A 179 1.24 -13.26 -1.99
C SER A 179 1.60 -12.17 -2.99
N VAL A 180 1.82 -12.56 -4.23
CA VAL A 180 1.89 -11.62 -5.35
C VAL A 180 0.82 -12.01 -6.35
N GLU A 181 -0.08 -11.08 -6.64
CA GLU A 181 -1.25 -11.33 -7.47
C GLU A 181 -1.28 -10.37 -8.67
N VAL A 182 -2.07 -10.75 -9.70
CA VAL A 182 -2.40 -9.80 -10.77
C VAL A 182 -3.32 -8.74 -10.19
N LYS A 183 -2.87 -7.47 -10.29
CA LYS A 183 -3.57 -6.30 -9.75
C LYS A 183 -4.82 -5.97 -10.57
N GLY A 184 -5.84 -5.42 -9.89
CA GLY A 184 -7.06 -4.94 -10.54
C GLY A 184 -8.20 -5.95 -10.58
N LYS A 185 -8.17 -6.96 -9.69
CA LYS A 185 -9.28 -7.91 -9.53
C LYS A 185 -10.52 -7.16 -9.02
N LYS A 186 -11.61 -7.22 -9.80
CA LYS A 186 -12.89 -6.62 -9.40
C LYS A 186 -13.46 -7.35 -8.17
N VAL A 187 -13.89 -6.60 -7.17
CA VAL A 187 -14.67 -7.12 -6.05
C VAL A 187 -16.02 -7.58 -6.59
N LYS A 188 -16.36 -8.85 -6.34
CA LYS A 188 -17.60 -9.47 -6.84
C LYS A 188 -18.71 -9.30 -5.81
N ASN A 189 -19.92 -9.13 -6.30
CA ASN A 189 -21.16 -9.05 -5.51
C ASN A 189 -21.16 -7.90 -4.49
N PHE A 190 -20.41 -6.85 -4.76
CA PHE A 190 -20.37 -5.64 -3.96
C PHE A 190 -20.26 -4.41 -4.88
N VAL A 191 -21.06 -3.41 -4.57
CA VAL A 191 -21.13 -2.13 -5.27
C VAL A 191 -21.27 -1.03 -4.24
N LEU A 192 -20.58 0.08 -4.43
CA LEU A 192 -20.79 1.30 -3.68
C LEU A 192 -21.82 2.15 -4.42
N ALA A 193 -22.92 2.49 -3.76
CA ALA A 193 -23.98 3.29 -4.34
C ALA A 193 -24.59 4.26 -3.32
N GLU A 194 -24.92 5.48 -3.77
CA GLU A 194 -25.48 6.54 -2.94
C GLU A 194 -26.77 6.13 -2.22
N GLU A 195 -27.56 5.25 -2.84
CA GLU A 195 -28.85 4.81 -2.30
C GLU A 195 -28.73 3.71 -1.24
N TYR A 196 -27.53 3.10 -1.04
CA TYR A 196 -27.39 1.90 -0.22
C TYR A 196 -26.33 2.01 0.88
N ASN A 197 -25.10 2.37 0.53
CA ASN A 197 -23.97 2.20 1.45
C ASN A 197 -22.89 3.30 1.36
N ILE A 198 -23.00 4.25 0.46
CA ILE A 198 -22.16 5.45 0.46
C ILE A 198 -22.70 6.43 1.52
N THR A 199 -21.82 6.88 2.40
CA THR A 199 -22.12 7.94 3.38
C THR A 199 -21.57 9.28 2.94
N ASN A 200 -20.46 9.26 2.20
CA ASN A 200 -19.86 10.45 1.58
C ASN A 200 -19.08 10.04 0.34
N ALA A 201 -19.11 10.87 -0.70
CA ALA A 201 -18.25 10.74 -1.86
C ALA A 201 -17.72 12.12 -2.24
N GLU A 202 -16.43 12.19 -2.53
CA GLU A 202 -15.74 13.40 -2.93
C GLU A 202 -14.98 13.17 -4.23
N TYR A 203 -15.13 14.09 -5.18
CA TYR A 203 -14.34 14.16 -6.39
C TYR A 203 -13.69 15.53 -6.49
N GLU A 204 -12.37 15.54 -6.54
CA GLU A 204 -11.57 16.75 -6.67
C GLU A 204 -10.76 16.73 -7.96
N GLU A 205 -10.74 17.85 -8.67
CA GLU A 205 -9.76 18.12 -9.72
C GLU A 205 -8.87 19.29 -9.29
N THR A 206 -7.55 19.11 -9.29
CA THR A 206 -6.61 20.15 -8.90
C THR A 206 -5.45 20.28 -9.89
N ILE A 207 -4.96 21.50 -10.05
CA ILE A 207 -3.75 21.84 -10.81
C ILE A 207 -2.63 22.36 -9.90
N GLU A 208 -2.79 22.19 -8.57
CA GLU A 208 -1.86 22.71 -7.57
C GLU A 208 -0.40 22.29 -7.84
N ASN A 209 -0.20 21.05 -8.25
CA ASN A 209 1.12 20.48 -8.55
C ASN A 209 1.40 20.40 -10.07
N MET A 210 0.69 21.19 -10.86
CA MET A 210 0.88 21.14 -12.32
C MET A 210 2.29 21.48 -12.73
N VAL A 211 2.83 20.69 -13.65
CA VAL A 211 4.08 20.96 -14.38
C VAL A 211 3.81 20.69 -15.84
N ASN A 212 3.74 21.73 -16.67
CA ASN A 212 3.44 21.60 -18.09
C ASN A 212 4.58 22.04 -19.00
N VAL A 213 5.64 22.62 -18.42
CA VAL A 213 6.90 22.97 -19.10
C VAL A 213 8.05 22.51 -18.22
N VAL A 214 9.02 21.79 -18.80
CA VAL A 214 10.29 21.45 -18.15
C VAL A 214 11.42 21.88 -19.03
N LYS A 215 12.22 22.84 -18.55
CA LYS A 215 13.44 23.30 -19.24
C LYS A 215 14.64 22.49 -18.79
N ILE A 216 15.43 22.04 -19.74
CA ILE A 216 16.62 21.21 -19.52
C ILE A 216 17.86 22.11 -19.56
N TYR A 217 18.67 22.07 -18.51
CA TYR A 217 19.92 22.83 -18.38
C TYR A 217 21.12 21.91 -18.27
N ASP A 218 22.22 22.29 -18.86
CA ASP A 218 23.52 21.62 -18.70
C ASP A 218 24.19 21.98 -17.36
N GLU A 219 25.37 21.39 -17.12
CA GLU A 219 26.18 21.65 -15.92
C GLU A 219 26.71 23.10 -15.85
N LYS A 220 26.76 23.79 -16.98
CA LYS A 220 27.21 25.18 -17.09
C LYS A 220 26.08 26.20 -16.95
N GLY A 221 24.83 25.70 -16.78
CA GLY A 221 23.63 26.53 -16.65
C GLY A 221 23.08 27.05 -17.98
N ALA A 222 23.50 26.49 -19.11
CA ALA A 222 22.90 26.80 -20.40
C ALA A 222 21.65 25.91 -20.64
N GLN A 223 20.58 26.54 -21.16
CA GLN A 223 19.40 25.79 -21.57
C GLN A 223 19.72 24.98 -22.83
N VAL A 224 19.60 23.65 -22.74
CA VAL A 224 19.92 22.71 -23.83
C VAL A 224 18.67 22.01 -24.40
N GLY A 225 17.53 22.18 -23.78
CA GLY A 225 16.28 21.59 -24.27
C GLY A 225 15.04 22.05 -23.48
N GLU A 226 13.90 21.61 -23.97
CA GLU A 226 12.60 21.84 -23.35
C GLU A 226 11.64 20.68 -23.66
N VAL A 227 10.84 20.31 -22.68
CA VAL A 227 9.69 19.42 -22.87
C VAL A 227 8.45 20.15 -22.39
N LYS A 228 7.41 20.26 -23.23
CA LYS A 228 6.16 20.92 -22.84
C LYS A 228 4.92 20.22 -23.37
N LYS A 229 3.79 20.52 -22.77
CA LYS A 229 2.44 20.11 -23.18
C LYS A 229 1.67 21.35 -23.64
N ASP A 230 1.73 21.67 -24.94
CA ASP A 230 1.11 22.89 -25.50
C ASP A 230 -0.36 23.05 -25.12
N LYS A 231 -1.17 21.97 -25.20
CA LYS A 231 -2.58 22.01 -24.82
C LYS A 231 -2.79 22.36 -23.34
N TRP A 232 -1.88 21.95 -22.46
CA TRP A 232 -1.96 22.31 -21.05
C TRP A 232 -1.53 23.76 -20.82
N VAL A 233 -0.50 24.21 -21.53
CA VAL A 233 -0.05 25.61 -21.48
C VAL A 233 -1.15 26.55 -22.00
N GLU A 234 -1.79 26.22 -23.12
CA GLU A 234 -2.91 26.99 -23.67
C GLU A 234 -4.07 27.12 -22.68
N LYS A 235 -4.41 26.03 -21.99
CA LYS A 235 -5.56 26.00 -21.09
C LYS A 235 -5.30 26.61 -19.72
N TYR A 236 -4.11 26.41 -19.17
CA TYR A 236 -3.81 26.69 -17.75
C TYR A 236 -2.70 27.74 -17.54
N GLY A 237 -2.04 28.22 -18.61
CA GLY A 237 -0.84 29.02 -18.48
C GLY A 237 0.42 28.17 -18.26
N ILE A 238 1.54 28.82 -17.99
CA ILE A 238 2.85 28.17 -17.83
C ILE A 238 3.09 27.83 -16.37
N TYR A 239 3.28 26.53 -16.10
CA TYR A 239 3.78 25.97 -14.84
C TYR A 239 5.10 25.27 -15.12
N GLN A 240 6.22 25.96 -14.86
CA GLN A 240 7.54 25.56 -15.30
C GLN A 240 8.38 24.99 -14.17
N GLN A 241 9.06 23.87 -14.45
CA GLN A 241 10.19 23.37 -13.65
C GLN A 241 11.46 23.28 -14.49
N ILE A 242 12.59 23.04 -13.82
CA ILE A 242 13.89 22.82 -14.45
C ILE A 242 14.38 21.41 -14.17
N TYR A 243 14.98 20.78 -15.18
CA TYR A 243 15.75 19.56 -15.05
C TYR A 243 17.21 19.89 -15.33
N LYS A 244 18.12 19.53 -14.42
CA LYS A 244 19.56 19.63 -14.63
C LYS A 244 20.04 18.29 -15.19
N LYS A 245 20.76 18.35 -16.31
CA LYS A 245 21.28 17.18 -17.00
C LYS A 245 22.21 16.38 -16.09
N GLU A 246 21.99 15.06 -16.05
CA GLU A 246 22.80 14.10 -15.31
C GLU A 246 23.51 13.16 -16.29
N LYS A 247 24.77 12.79 -15.98
CA LYS A 247 25.56 11.93 -16.83
C LYS A 247 24.97 10.52 -16.89
N GLY A 248 24.77 10.01 -18.08
CA GLY A 248 24.23 8.65 -18.31
C GLY A 248 22.69 8.57 -18.29
N ILE A 249 21.97 9.67 -18.05
CA ILE A 249 20.50 9.70 -18.06
C ILE A 249 19.99 10.34 -19.36
N ASN A 250 18.96 9.74 -19.94
CA ASN A 250 18.26 10.34 -21.08
C ASN A 250 17.46 11.57 -20.59
N GLU A 251 17.97 12.75 -20.87
CA GLU A 251 17.44 14.02 -20.42
C GLU A 251 16.00 14.30 -20.86
N GLN A 252 15.64 13.88 -22.08
CA GLN A 252 14.29 14.07 -22.62
C GLN A 252 13.28 13.17 -21.90
N ALA A 253 13.66 11.91 -21.60
CA ALA A 253 12.82 10.99 -20.85
C ALA A 253 12.65 11.46 -19.39
N ALA A 254 13.75 11.91 -18.75
CA ALA A 254 13.71 12.44 -17.39
C ALA A 254 12.85 13.72 -17.29
N ALA A 255 13.05 14.68 -18.16
CA ALA A 255 12.24 15.89 -18.21
C ALA A 255 10.75 15.57 -18.49
N LYS A 256 10.47 14.60 -19.36
CA LYS A 256 9.10 14.18 -19.66
C LYS A 256 8.41 13.53 -18.46
N SER A 257 9.14 12.81 -17.61
CA SER A 257 8.58 12.19 -16.40
C SER A 257 8.20 13.21 -15.32
N MET A 258 8.77 14.41 -15.37
CA MET A 258 8.43 15.52 -14.46
C MET A 258 7.12 16.24 -14.84
N LEU A 259 6.61 16.03 -16.05
CA LEU A 259 5.34 16.65 -16.45
C LEU A 259 4.19 16.08 -15.62
N GLN A 260 3.43 16.98 -14.99
CA GLN A 260 2.28 16.64 -14.15
C GLN A 260 1.07 17.45 -14.60
N GLY A 261 0.00 16.76 -14.95
CA GLY A 261 -1.24 17.38 -15.42
C GLY A 261 -2.23 17.64 -14.28
N VAL A 262 -3.50 17.72 -14.63
CA VAL A 262 -4.59 17.78 -13.65
C VAL A 262 -4.60 16.50 -12.84
N GLU A 263 -4.48 16.64 -11.53
CA GLU A 263 -4.70 15.55 -10.59
C GLU A 263 -6.19 15.37 -10.35
N LYS A 264 -6.60 14.12 -10.26
CA LYS A 264 -7.97 13.74 -9.93
C LYS A 264 -7.94 12.86 -8.71
N ARG A 265 -8.65 13.28 -7.68
CA ARG A 265 -8.76 12.55 -6.42
C ARG A 265 -10.21 12.13 -6.21
N VAL A 266 -10.41 10.92 -5.82
CA VAL A 266 -11.73 10.38 -5.50
C VAL A 266 -11.64 9.70 -4.15
N THR A 267 -12.45 10.14 -3.20
CA THR A 267 -12.62 9.48 -1.91
C THR A 267 -14.06 9.04 -1.76
N VAL A 268 -14.29 7.81 -1.34
CA VAL A 268 -15.62 7.29 -1.05
C VAL A 268 -15.63 6.65 0.32
N GLU A 269 -16.55 7.10 1.16
CA GLU A 269 -16.80 6.53 2.48
C GLU A 269 -18.11 5.76 2.47
N GLY A 270 -18.14 4.64 3.18
CA GLY A 270 -19.33 3.80 3.24
C GLY A 270 -19.41 2.97 4.51
N ILE A 271 -20.62 2.58 4.85
CA ILE A 271 -20.93 1.65 5.94
C ILE A 271 -21.11 0.22 5.42
N ASN A 272 -20.92 -0.77 6.30
CA ASN A 272 -21.03 -2.20 5.95
C ASN A 272 -20.12 -2.59 4.77
N GLY A 273 -18.89 -2.10 4.79
CA GLY A 273 -17.91 -2.34 3.74
C GLY A 273 -17.57 -3.82 3.54
N ASP A 274 -17.12 -4.16 2.34
CA ASP A 274 -16.61 -5.50 2.03
C ASP A 274 -15.09 -5.54 2.25
N LEU A 275 -14.60 -6.52 3.00
CA LEU A 275 -13.16 -6.73 3.30
C LEU A 275 -12.30 -6.95 2.06
N LYS A 276 -12.92 -7.21 0.91
CA LYS A 276 -12.21 -7.32 -0.37
C LYS A 276 -11.99 -5.95 -1.04
N CYS A 277 -12.60 -4.88 -0.51
CA CYS A 277 -12.33 -3.51 -0.94
C CYS A 277 -11.01 -3.02 -0.36
N ILE A 278 -9.92 -3.61 -0.82
CA ILE A 278 -8.55 -3.31 -0.39
C ILE A 278 -7.71 -2.81 -1.55
N ALA A 279 -6.66 -2.06 -1.23
CA ALA A 279 -5.71 -1.51 -2.19
C ALA A 279 -5.27 -2.54 -3.23
N GLY A 280 -5.33 -2.16 -4.50
CA GLY A 280 -5.00 -3.02 -5.64
C GLY A 280 -6.18 -3.76 -6.25
N ASN A 281 -7.34 -3.83 -5.61
CA ASN A 281 -8.56 -4.36 -6.19
C ASN A 281 -9.36 -3.26 -6.90
N GLY A 282 -10.38 -3.64 -7.66
CA GLY A 282 -11.31 -2.71 -8.30
C GLY A 282 -12.70 -2.82 -7.70
N VAL A 283 -13.41 -1.70 -7.57
CA VAL A 283 -14.78 -1.61 -7.07
C VAL A 283 -15.67 -0.79 -7.99
N GLU A 284 -16.91 -1.19 -8.15
CA GLU A 284 -17.91 -0.38 -8.84
C GLU A 284 -18.50 0.66 -7.91
N VAL A 285 -18.58 1.90 -8.39
CA VAL A 285 -19.11 3.04 -7.64
C VAL A 285 -20.15 3.76 -8.50
N TYR A 286 -21.29 4.08 -7.90
CA TYR A 286 -22.36 4.86 -8.51
C TYR A 286 -22.81 5.96 -7.53
N ASP A 287 -22.45 7.21 -7.86
CA ASP A 287 -22.82 8.40 -7.12
C ASP A 287 -23.13 9.55 -8.09
N LYS A 288 -24.36 10.04 -8.06
CA LYS A 288 -24.83 11.07 -9.01
C LYS A 288 -24.27 12.45 -8.68
N ALA A 289 -24.08 12.74 -7.40
CA ALA A 289 -23.63 14.06 -6.94
C ALA A 289 -22.22 14.37 -7.42
N THR A 290 -21.33 13.38 -7.37
CA THR A 290 -19.94 13.50 -7.85
C THR A 290 -19.76 13.06 -9.30
N GLY A 291 -20.78 12.47 -9.92
CA GLY A 291 -20.71 11.91 -11.26
C GLY A 291 -19.90 10.61 -11.38
N LEU A 292 -19.60 9.97 -10.25
CA LEU A 292 -18.88 8.69 -10.25
C LEU A 292 -19.80 7.58 -10.78
N ASN A 293 -19.38 6.93 -11.86
CA ASN A 293 -20.16 5.89 -12.51
C ASN A 293 -19.24 4.84 -13.17
N GLY A 294 -19.14 3.67 -12.58
CA GLY A 294 -18.41 2.54 -13.13
C GLY A 294 -17.35 1.93 -12.24
N LEU A 295 -16.36 1.30 -12.87
CA LEU A 295 -15.26 0.60 -12.17
C LEU A 295 -14.09 1.53 -11.89
N PHE A 296 -13.70 1.59 -10.63
CA PHE A 296 -12.53 2.31 -10.15
C PHE A 296 -11.55 1.35 -9.48
N TRP A 297 -10.27 1.75 -9.40
CA TRP A 297 -9.24 0.98 -8.71
C TRP A 297 -8.92 1.62 -7.37
N ILE A 298 -8.83 0.78 -6.34
CA ILE A 298 -8.56 1.19 -4.98
C ILE A 298 -7.05 1.42 -4.85
N ASP A 299 -6.65 2.66 -4.60
CA ASP A 299 -5.27 3.05 -4.33
C ASP A 299 -4.95 2.97 -2.84
N SER A 300 -5.88 3.39 -1.97
CA SER A 300 -5.79 3.14 -0.54
C SER A 300 -7.16 2.77 0.04
N ASP A 301 -7.12 2.05 1.14
CA ASP A 301 -8.28 1.66 1.91
C ASP A 301 -8.04 1.80 3.40
N THR A 302 -9.09 2.18 4.11
CA THR A 302 -9.15 2.16 5.56
C THR A 302 -10.47 1.55 6.00
N HIS A 303 -10.39 0.51 6.81
CA HIS A 303 -11.52 -0.16 7.43
C HIS A 303 -11.47 0.12 8.93
N THR A 304 -12.52 0.71 9.48
CA THR A 304 -12.62 1.05 10.90
C THR A 304 -13.78 0.31 11.54
N TRP A 305 -13.52 -0.32 12.67
CA TRP A 305 -14.52 -0.94 13.53
C TRP A 305 -14.58 -0.19 14.84
N GLU A 306 -15.69 0.44 15.09
CA GLU A 306 -15.96 1.19 16.30
C GLU A 306 -17.43 1.07 16.68
N ASN A 307 -17.72 0.88 17.97
CA ASN A 307 -19.09 0.77 18.49
C ASN A 307 -19.97 -0.27 17.74
N GLY A 308 -19.37 -1.36 17.26
CA GLY A 308 -20.06 -2.41 16.49
C GLY A 308 -20.34 -2.08 15.04
N THR A 309 -19.93 -0.90 14.56
CA THR A 309 -20.10 -0.48 13.17
C THR A 309 -18.78 -0.68 12.40
N HIS A 310 -18.88 -1.15 11.17
CA HIS A 310 -17.78 -1.22 10.21
C HIS A 310 -17.94 -0.09 9.17
N ILE A 311 -17.00 0.85 9.18
CA ILE A 311 -16.90 1.96 8.23
C ILE A 311 -15.71 1.69 7.32
N MET A 312 -15.86 2.03 6.05
CA MET A 312 -14.82 1.89 5.04
C MET A 312 -14.61 3.23 4.34
N SER A 313 -13.36 3.63 4.17
CA SER A 313 -12.95 4.79 3.36
C SER A 313 -11.97 4.32 2.29
N LEU A 314 -12.21 4.70 1.05
CA LEU A 314 -11.42 4.30 -0.12
C LEU A 314 -10.95 5.53 -0.89
N GLU A 315 -9.65 5.56 -1.20
CA GLU A 315 -9.14 6.44 -2.25
C GLU A 315 -9.11 5.67 -3.57
N LEU A 316 -9.72 6.25 -4.58
CA LEU A 316 -9.97 5.59 -5.86
C LEU A 316 -9.23 6.27 -7.00
N ASN A 317 -8.82 5.47 -7.97
CA ASN A 317 -8.15 5.91 -9.17
C ASN A 317 -8.91 5.50 -10.43
N PHE A 318 -8.87 6.34 -11.45
CA PHE A 318 -9.41 6.06 -12.78
C PHE A 318 -8.55 5.07 -13.57
N LYS A 319 -7.32 4.83 -13.12
CA LYS A 319 -6.36 3.96 -13.79
C LYS A 319 -5.80 2.92 -12.83
N ASN A 320 -5.70 1.69 -13.28
CA ASN A 320 -4.97 0.67 -12.54
C ASN A 320 -3.46 0.95 -12.64
N ILE A 321 -2.86 1.49 -11.58
CA ILE A 321 -1.43 1.83 -11.52
C ILE A 321 -0.71 0.79 -10.67
N MET A 322 0.47 0.33 -11.11
CA MET A 322 1.34 -0.60 -10.36
C MET A 322 2.42 0.20 -9.64
N ASP A 323 2.80 -0.21 -8.43
CA ASP A 323 4.04 0.26 -7.79
C ASP A 323 5.23 -0.35 -8.53
N SER A 324 5.66 0.34 -9.59
CA SER A 324 6.75 -0.11 -10.44
C SER A 324 8.08 0.33 -9.87
N LYS A 325 9.01 -0.62 -9.74
CA LYS A 325 10.41 -0.36 -9.37
C LYS A 325 11.29 -0.62 -10.57
N GLU A 326 11.94 0.41 -11.06
CA GLU A 326 12.81 0.27 -12.21
C GLU A 326 14.11 -0.43 -11.82
N TYR A 327 14.60 -1.26 -12.73
CA TYR A 327 15.90 -1.88 -12.67
C TYR A 327 16.73 -1.32 -13.82
N GLU A 328 17.77 -0.57 -13.49
CA GLU A 328 18.73 -0.10 -14.47
C GLU A 328 19.70 -1.24 -14.79
N GLU A 329 19.74 -1.66 -16.05
CA GLU A 329 20.79 -2.55 -16.52
C GLU A 329 22.05 -1.69 -16.66
N ASN A 330 23.04 -1.90 -15.81
CA ASN A 330 24.38 -1.37 -16.07
C ASN A 330 24.86 -2.05 -17.36
N GLU A 331 24.88 -1.30 -18.44
CA GLU A 331 25.56 -1.72 -19.69
C GLU A 331 27.06 -1.83 -19.34
N GLU A 332 27.57 -3.07 -19.34
CA GLU A 332 29.01 -3.36 -19.33
C GLU A 332 29.61 -3.05 -20.70
#